data_dab7e567f828dc7b26c9962af93c52fb
#
_entry.id   dab7e567f828dc7b26c9962af93c52fb
#
_cell.length_a   1.000
_cell.length_b   1.000
_cell.length_c   1.000
_cell.angle_alpha   90.00
_cell.angle_beta   90.00
_cell.angle_gamma   90.00
#
_symmetry.space_group_name_H-M   'P 1'
#
loop_
_entity.id
_entity.type
_entity.pdbx_description
1 polymer ?
#
loop_
_entity_poly.entity_id
_entity_poly.type
_entity_poly.pdbx_seq_one_letter_code
_entity_poly.pdbx_strand_id
1 'polypeptide(L)'
;MRSSSLKYLARAAFAASLAIGATASFAQEPIKIGAFLSATGPAAFLGDPEQKTLEMYVERINAGGGVIGRKLQLVSYDDGGDAEKARTFAKRLIEQDKVDVIVGGTTTGATMAVVPLVEQAGVPFVSLAGAVVIIEPVKKWVFKTPHTDRMACEKIFVDMQARKIGKIALISGAGGFDWVAREFP
;
A
#
# COMPACT_ATOMS: atom_id res chain seq x y z
N MET A 1 33.53 5.67 63.92
CA MET A 1 32.25 5.31 63.34
C MET A 1 31.83 6.12 62.11
N ARG A 2 32.73 6.67 61.26
CA ARG A 2 32.40 7.48 60.07
C ARG A 2 32.66 6.83 58.71
N SER A 3 33.26 5.62 58.70
CA SER A 3 33.69 4.98 57.43
C SER A 3 32.64 4.09 56.73
N SER A 4 31.65 3.60 57.46
CA SER A 4 30.62 2.70 56.90
C SER A 4 29.55 3.40 56.09
N SER A 5 29.13 4.60 56.51
CA SER A 5 28.08 5.38 55.83
C SER A 5 28.49 5.81 54.41
N LEU A 6 29.74 6.15 54.20
CA LEU A 6 30.26 6.58 52.90
C LEU A 6 30.27 5.42 51.88
N LYS A 7 30.47 4.18 52.31
CA LYS A 7 30.44 2.99 51.45
C LYS A 7 29.01 2.64 50.99
N TYR A 8 28.01 2.89 51.81
CA TYR A 8 26.62 2.66 51.45
C TYR A 8 26.10 3.75 50.47
N LEU A 9 26.51 5.00 50.66
CA LEU A 9 26.19 6.09 49.72
C LEU A 9 26.84 5.87 48.36
N ALA A 10 28.07 5.43 48.26
CA ALA A 10 28.75 5.12 47.02
C ALA A 10 28.10 3.93 46.27
N ARG A 11 27.64 2.92 47.00
CA ARG A 11 26.92 1.75 46.40
C ARG A 11 25.54 2.10 45.92
N ALA A 12 24.80 2.98 46.63
CA ALA A 12 23.52 3.47 46.22
C ALA A 12 23.61 4.36 44.97
N ALA A 13 24.61 5.22 44.85
CA ALA A 13 24.86 6.05 43.68
C ALA A 13 25.24 5.22 42.44
N PHE A 14 26.00 4.13 42.61
CA PHE A 14 26.39 3.24 41.53
C PHE A 14 25.19 2.39 41.03
N ALA A 15 24.33 1.93 41.94
CA ALA A 15 23.09 1.23 41.56
C ALA A 15 22.07 2.14 40.82
N ALA A 16 21.97 3.41 41.23
CA ALA A 16 21.10 4.39 40.57
C ALA A 16 21.60 4.75 39.16
N SER A 17 22.90 4.81 38.94
CA SER A 17 23.44 5.09 37.58
C SER A 17 23.27 3.91 36.59
N LEU A 18 23.20 2.66 37.06
CA LEU A 18 22.89 1.51 36.23
C LEU A 18 21.39 1.46 35.83
N ALA A 19 20.50 1.98 36.65
CA ALA A 19 19.06 1.99 36.36
C ALA A 19 18.65 3.03 35.29
N ILE A 20 19.42 4.10 35.11
CA ILE A 20 19.16 5.16 34.13
C ILE A 20 19.62 4.77 32.71
N GLY A 21 20.55 3.81 32.58
CA GLY A 21 21.08 3.33 31.29
C GLY A 21 20.17 2.37 30.52
N ALA A 22 19.09 1.86 31.13
CA ALA A 22 18.31 0.75 30.56
C ALA A 22 17.07 1.16 29.73
N THR A 23 16.82 2.44 29.51
CA THR A 23 15.64 2.92 28.79
C THR A 23 15.93 3.74 27.53
N ALA A 24 17.11 3.59 26.94
CA ALA A 24 17.28 3.97 25.55
C ALA A 24 16.57 2.91 24.68
N SER A 25 15.24 2.92 24.69
CA SER A 25 14.45 2.27 23.67
C SER A 25 14.82 2.96 22.36
N PHE A 26 15.72 2.35 21.58
CA PHE A 26 15.94 2.77 20.21
C PHE A 26 14.59 2.61 19.51
N ALA A 27 13.87 3.70 19.38
CA ALA A 27 12.67 3.73 18.54
C ALA A 27 13.15 3.30 17.15
N GLN A 28 12.83 2.07 16.77
CA GLN A 28 13.13 1.58 15.42
C GLN A 28 12.47 2.53 14.41
N GLU A 29 13.20 2.86 13.36
CA GLU A 29 12.63 3.70 12.29
C GLU A 29 11.30 3.11 11.79
N PRO A 30 10.30 3.95 11.53
CA PRO A 30 9.00 3.49 11.07
C PRO A 30 9.12 2.77 9.72
N ILE A 31 8.21 1.84 9.46
CA ILE A 31 8.03 1.27 8.13
C ILE A 31 7.21 2.29 7.33
N LYS A 32 7.77 2.80 6.24
CA LYS A 32 7.12 3.81 5.41
C LYS A 32 6.28 3.16 4.32
N ILE A 33 4.99 3.44 4.33
CA ILE A 33 4.05 3.01 3.29
C ILE A 33 3.76 4.21 2.41
N GLY A 34 4.08 4.12 1.13
CA GLY A 34 3.69 5.09 0.12
C GLY A 34 2.32 4.72 -0.47
N ALA A 35 1.49 5.70 -0.77
CA ALA A 35 0.26 5.48 -1.50
C ALA A 35 0.05 6.55 -2.59
N PHE A 36 -0.50 6.14 -3.73
CA PHE A 36 -1.08 7.02 -4.73
C PHE A 36 -2.44 6.48 -5.11
N LEU A 37 -3.47 7.28 -4.91
CA LEU A 37 -4.88 6.86 -5.00
C LEU A 37 -5.68 7.94 -5.71
N SER A 38 -6.75 7.55 -6.39
CA SER A 38 -7.67 8.50 -7.03
C SER A 38 -8.74 8.97 -6.04
N ALA A 39 -8.32 9.65 -4.95
CA ALA A 39 -9.24 10.12 -3.91
C ALA A 39 -10.20 11.20 -4.43
N THR A 40 -9.82 11.91 -5.49
CA THR A 40 -10.66 12.85 -6.23
C THR A 40 -10.83 12.42 -7.70
N GLY A 41 -11.60 13.18 -8.47
CA GLY A 41 -11.82 12.92 -9.90
C GLY A 41 -12.82 11.79 -10.21
N PRO A 42 -12.85 11.30 -11.46
CA PRO A 42 -13.86 10.34 -11.91
C PRO A 42 -13.84 8.99 -11.18
N ALA A 43 -12.70 8.58 -10.64
CA ALA A 43 -12.53 7.33 -9.90
C ALA A 43 -12.63 7.50 -8.37
N ALA A 44 -13.05 8.66 -7.88
CA ALA A 44 -13.13 8.95 -6.44
C ALA A 44 -14.04 7.98 -5.66
N PHE A 45 -15.05 7.41 -6.31
CA PHE A 45 -15.94 6.41 -5.71
C PHE A 45 -15.21 5.11 -5.30
N LEU A 46 -14.02 4.86 -5.87
CA LEU A 46 -13.10 3.80 -5.46
C LEU A 46 -11.99 4.35 -4.56
N GLY A 47 -11.29 5.40 -5.00
CA GLY A 47 -10.08 5.88 -4.37
C GLY A 47 -10.28 6.52 -3.00
N ASP A 48 -11.39 7.22 -2.76
CA ASP A 48 -11.68 7.80 -1.44
C ASP A 48 -11.88 6.73 -0.36
N PRO A 49 -12.72 5.67 -0.54
CA PRO A 49 -12.79 4.59 0.41
C PRO A 49 -11.49 3.77 0.53
N GLU A 50 -10.69 3.63 -0.53
CA GLU A 50 -9.37 2.99 -0.46
C GLU A 50 -8.45 3.77 0.48
N GLN A 51 -8.36 5.10 0.33
CA GLN A 51 -7.54 5.95 1.17
C GLN A 51 -7.97 5.88 2.64
N LYS A 52 -9.25 6.06 2.92
CA LYS A 52 -9.79 6.00 4.29
C LYS A 52 -9.55 4.65 4.95
N THR A 53 -9.67 3.57 4.18
CA THR A 53 -9.40 2.22 4.67
C THR A 53 -7.93 2.06 5.02
N LEU A 54 -7.02 2.53 4.17
CA LEU A 54 -5.58 2.45 4.42
C LEU A 54 -5.18 3.26 5.66
N GLU A 55 -5.68 4.48 5.81
CA GLU A 55 -5.47 5.33 6.98
C GLU A 55 -5.95 4.63 8.25
N MET A 56 -7.19 4.13 8.26
CA MET A 56 -7.78 3.41 9.39
C MET A 56 -6.94 2.18 9.80
N TYR A 57 -6.47 1.38 8.85
CA TYR A 57 -5.66 0.21 9.15
C TYR A 57 -4.27 0.58 9.68
N VAL A 58 -3.64 1.62 9.14
CA VAL A 58 -2.36 2.12 9.66
C VAL A 58 -2.50 2.58 11.11
N GLU A 59 -3.55 3.34 11.44
CA GLU A 59 -3.85 3.75 12.81
C GLU A 59 -4.09 2.54 13.73
N ARG A 60 -4.91 1.59 13.30
CA ARG A 60 -5.22 0.38 14.07
C ARG A 60 -3.99 -0.47 14.33
N ILE A 61 -3.16 -0.70 13.34
CA ILE A 61 -1.90 -1.46 13.47
C ILE A 61 -0.96 -0.73 14.43
N ASN A 62 -0.85 0.59 14.30
CA ASN A 62 -0.03 1.41 15.16
C ASN A 62 -0.54 1.41 16.62
N ALA A 63 -1.84 1.44 16.85
CA ALA A 63 -2.42 1.31 18.18
C ALA A 63 -2.08 -0.05 18.81
N GLY A 64 -2.02 -1.12 18.01
CA GLY A 64 -1.62 -2.47 18.43
C GLY A 64 -0.11 -2.67 18.62
N GLY A 65 0.73 -1.63 18.48
CA GLY A 65 2.19 -1.73 18.66
C GLY A 65 3.00 -1.69 17.36
N GLY A 66 2.34 -1.65 16.20
CA GLY A 66 2.99 -1.64 14.89
C GLY A 66 3.29 -3.04 14.36
N VAL A 67 4.19 -3.12 13.41
CA VAL A 67 4.66 -4.38 12.77
C VAL A 67 6.06 -4.68 13.29
N ILE A 68 6.26 -5.83 13.93
CA ILE A 68 7.54 -6.23 14.55
C ILE A 68 8.15 -5.13 15.46
N GLY A 69 7.28 -4.41 16.20
CA GLY A 69 7.69 -3.31 17.09
C GLY A 69 7.93 -1.98 16.41
N ARG A 70 7.79 -1.88 15.07
CA ARG A 70 7.95 -0.66 14.29
C ARG A 70 6.59 -0.05 13.96
N LYS A 71 6.44 1.25 14.12
CA LYS A 71 5.23 1.95 13.68
C LYS A 71 5.20 2.06 12.15
N LEU A 72 3.99 2.09 11.59
CA LEU A 72 3.77 2.40 10.19
C LEU A 72 3.66 3.91 9.99
N GLN A 73 4.29 4.44 8.95
CA GLN A 73 4.15 5.82 8.51
C GLN A 73 3.57 5.84 7.10
N LEU A 74 2.40 6.40 6.94
CA LEU A 74 1.74 6.55 5.64
C LEU A 74 2.11 7.87 5.00
N VAL A 75 2.49 7.83 3.71
CA VAL A 75 2.68 8.98 2.82
C VAL A 75 1.75 8.76 1.63
N SER A 76 0.67 9.55 1.53
CA SER A 76 -0.35 9.38 0.50
C SER A 76 -0.45 10.61 -0.40
N TYR A 77 -0.66 10.37 -1.71
CA TYR A 77 -0.89 11.38 -2.73
C TYR A 77 -2.17 11.07 -3.52
N ASP A 78 -2.91 12.09 -3.88
CA ASP A 78 -4.11 12.00 -4.72
C ASP A 78 -3.74 12.24 -6.18
N ASP A 79 -3.85 11.19 -7.01
CA ASP A 79 -3.58 11.27 -8.43
C ASP A 79 -4.80 11.75 -9.27
N GLY A 80 -6.00 11.79 -8.66
CA GLY A 80 -7.23 12.19 -9.34
C GLY A 80 -7.62 11.30 -10.53
N GLY A 81 -7.05 10.10 -10.65
CA GLY A 81 -7.22 9.19 -11.79
C GLY A 81 -6.31 9.49 -12.99
N ASP A 82 -5.35 10.41 -12.82
CA ASP A 82 -4.40 10.81 -13.86
C ASP A 82 -3.13 9.95 -13.80
N ALA A 83 -2.80 9.28 -14.89
CA ALA A 83 -1.66 8.36 -14.98
C ALA A 83 -0.29 9.09 -14.86
N GLU A 84 -0.18 10.32 -15.36
CA GLU A 84 1.06 11.09 -15.27
C GLU A 84 1.28 11.63 -13.86
N LYS A 85 0.23 12.05 -13.16
CA LYS A 85 0.32 12.38 -11.74
C LYS A 85 0.70 11.15 -10.91
N ALA A 86 0.06 10.01 -11.15
CA ALA A 86 0.42 8.75 -10.49
C ALA A 86 1.90 8.41 -10.66
N ARG A 87 2.42 8.53 -11.89
CA ARG A 87 3.84 8.33 -12.19
C ARG A 87 4.73 9.32 -11.42
N THR A 88 4.36 10.59 -11.40
CA THR A 88 5.12 11.64 -10.70
C THR A 88 5.16 11.38 -9.20
N PHE A 89 4.02 11.03 -8.60
CA PHE A 89 3.94 10.73 -7.17
C PHE A 89 4.67 9.45 -6.81
N ALA A 90 4.58 8.39 -7.63
CA ALA A 90 5.35 7.17 -7.40
C ALA A 90 6.87 7.43 -7.43
N LYS A 91 7.34 8.24 -8.38
CA LYS A 91 8.75 8.67 -8.42
C LYS A 91 9.14 9.40 -7.14
N ARG A 92 8.30 10.33 -6.65
CA ARG A 92 8.53 11.05 -5.40
C ARG A 92 8.57 10.12 -4.20
N LEU A 93 7.61 9.20 -4.08
CA LEU A 93 7.57 8.19 -3.01
C LEU A 93 8.87 7.36 -2.95
N ILE A 94 9.39 6.95 -4.12
CA ILE A 94 10.62 6.16 -4.23
C ILE A 94 11.85 7.01 -3.92
N GLU A 95 12.01 8.16 -4.58
CA GLU A 95 13.27 8.90 -4.59
C GLU A 95 13.42 9.88 -3.41
N GLN A 96 12.32 10.51 -2.98
CA GLN A 96 12.33 11.55 -1.95
C GLN A 96 11.85 11.03 -0.61
N ASP A 97 10.68 10.41 -0.58
CA ASP A 97 10.06 9.93 0.67
C ASP A 97 10.71 8.63 1.15
N LYS A 98 11.38 7.87 0.24
CA LYS A 98 12.09 6.62 0.56
C LYS A 98 11.20 5.61 1.24
N VAL A 99 10.07 5.29 0.60
CA VAL A 99 9.10 4.34 1.14
C VAL A 99 9.57 2.90 0.98
N ASP A 100 9.20 2.05 1.93
CA ASP A 100 9.55 0.62 1.94
C ASP A 100 8.63 -0.21 1.02
N VAL A 101 7.39 0.25 0.82
CA VAL A 101 6.37 -0.41 0.01
C VAL A 101 5.40 0.63 -0.53
N ILE A 102 4.84 0.37 -1.69
CA ILE A 102 3.79 1.21 -2.29
C ILE A 102 2.48 0.40 -2.35
N VAL A 103 1.37 1.04 -1.97
CA VAL A 103 0.00 0.52 -2.11
C VAL A 103 -0.79 1.53 -2.92
N GLY A 104 -1.54 1.09 -3.92
CA GLY A 104 -2.36 2.04 -4.67
C GLY A 104 -2.58 1.68 -6.13
N GLY A 105 -2.72 2.71 -6.94
CA GLY A 105 -3.15 2.56 -8.31
C GLY A 105 -4.60 2.12 -8.38
N THR A 106 -5.52 3.01 -7.98
CA THR A 106 -6.97 2.79 -8.03
C THR A 106 -7.42 2.38 -9.44
N THR A 107 -6.82 2.96 -10.47
CA THR A 107 -7.12 2.64 -11.88
C THR A 107 -6.00 1.85 -12.54
N THR A 108 -6.34 1.06 -13.56
CA THR A 108 -5.36 0.34 -14.36
C THR A 108 -4.36 1.27 -15.03
N GLY A 109 -4.81 2.42 -15.54
CA GLY A 109 -3.93 3.41 -16.18
C GLY A 109 -2.88 3.95 -15.22
N ALA A 110 -3.27 4.36 -14.01
CA ALA A 110 -2.37 4.82 -12.95
C ALA A 110 -1.37 3.71 -12.54
N THR A 111 -1.88 2.48 -12.33
CA THR A 111 -1.04 1.32 -12.01
C THR A 111 0.02 1.07 -13.08
N MET A 112 -0.38 0.98 -14.34
CA MET A 112 0.55 0.63 -15.44
C MET A 112 1.59 1.72 -15.71
N ALA A 113 1.27 3.00 -15.44
CA ALA A 113 2.25 4.08 -15.53
C ALA A 113 3.37 3.96 -14.47
N VAL A 114 3.11 3.31 -13.35
CA VAL A 114 4.02 3.17 -12.22
C VAL A 114 4.84 1.87 -12.26
N VAL A 115 4.30 0.81 -12.87
CA VAL A 115 4.97 -0.51 -12.96
C VAL A 115 6.45 -0.42 -13.37
N PRO A 116 6.86 0.30 -14.42
CA PRO A 116 8.29 0.37 -14.80
C PRO A 116 9.17 0.99 -13.71
N LEU A 117 8.66 1.96 -12.96
CA LEU A 117 9.40 2.64 -11.90
C LEU A 117 9.68 1.71 -10.72
N VAL A 118 8.66 0.98 -10.26
CA VAL A 118 8.81 0.07 -9.12
C VAL A 118 9.67 -1.14 -9.46
N GLU A 119 9.55 -1.67 -10.68
CA GLU A 119 10.41 -2.76 -11.17
C GLU A 119 11.88 -2.33 -11.22
N GLN A 120 12.16 -1.12 -11.72
CA GLN A 120 13.50 -0.57 -11.79
C GLN A 120 14.08 -0.28 -10.39
N ALA A 121 13.25 0.26 -9.49
CA ALA A 121 13.69 0.65 -8.16
C ALA A 121 13.76 -0.54 -7.18
N GLY A 122 13.13 -1.67 -7.50
CA GLY A 122 13.05 -2.82 -6.60
C GLY A 122 12.15 -2.56 -5.38
N VAL A 123 11.14 -1.70 -5.51
CA VAL A 123 10.19 -1.37 -4.45
C VAL A 123 8.93 -2.21 -4.62
N PRO A 124 8.52 -3.00 -3.61
CA PRO A 124 7.28 -3.75 -3.66
C PRO A 124 6.06 -2.84 -3.89
N PHE A 125 5.23 -3.21 -4.86
CA PHE A 125 4.02 -2.47 -5.20
C PHE A 125 2.80 -3.38 -5.15
N VAL A 126 1.83 -3.03 -4.31
CA VAL A 126 0.55 -3.73 -4.17
C VAL A 126 -0.52 -2.91 -4.86
N SER A 127 -0.90 -3.33 -6.07
CA SER A 127 -1.93 -2.66 -6.88
C SER A 127 -3.34 -3.00 -6.40
N LEU A 128 -4.22 -1.99 -6.44
CA LEU A 128 -5.65 -2.09 -6.13
C LEU A 128 -6.53 -2.19 -7.39
N ALA A 129 -5.93 -2.13 -8.59
CA ALA A 129 -6.66 -2.21 -9.85
C ALA A 129 -6.91 -3.66 -10.32
N GLY A 130 -7.93 -3.86 -11.18
CA GLY A 130 -8.46 -5.16 -11.58
C GLY A 130 -7.78 -5.85 -12.75
N ALA A 131 -7.13 -5.14 -13.67
CA ALA A 131 -6.72 -5.68 -14.97
C ALA A 131 -5.69 -6.82 -14.87
N VAL A 132 -5.83 -7.81 -15.76
CA VAL A 132 -4.91 -8.96 -15.89
C VAL A 132 -3.49 -8.53 -16.25
N VAL A 133 -3.35 -7.52 -17.11
CA VAL A 133 -2.04 -7.01 -17.59
C VAL A 133 -1.12 -6.53 -16.45
N ILE A 134 -1.67 -6.26 -15.28
CA ILE A 134 -0.89 -5.86 -14.11
C ILE A 134 0.02 -6.99 -13.65
N ILE A 135 -0.45 -8.23 -13.74
CA ILE A 135 0.27 -9.42 -13.26
C ILE A 135 0.69 -10.38 -14.38
N GLU A 136 0.18 -10.21 -15.59
CA GLU A 136 0.58 -10.99 -16.76
C GLU A 136 1.23 -10.08 -17.82
N PRO A 137 2.49 -10.35 -18.25
CA PRO A 137 3.39 -11.35 -17.67
C PRO A 137 3.77 -11.05 -16.22
N VAL A 138 4.16 -12.09 -15.47
CA VAL A 138 4.58 -11.96 -14.06
C VAL A 138 5.71 -10.94 -13.93
N LYS A 139 5.57 -10.07 -12.94
CA LYS A 139 6.54 -9.04 -12.57
C LYS A 139 7.13 -9.33 -11.19
N LYS A 140 8.35 -8.93 -10.95
CA LYS A 140 9.06 -9.28 -9.71
C LYS A 140 8.54 -8.51 -8.50
N TRP A 141 8.22 -7.24 -8.69
CA TRP A 141 7.90 -6.32 -7.60
C TRP A 141 6.44 -5.87 -7.57
N VAL A 142 5.61 -6.36 -8.51
CA VAL A 142 4.20 -5.98 -8.63
C VAL A 142 3.30 -7.10 -8.18
N PHE A 143 2.44 -6.79 -7.23
CA PHE A 143 1.42 -7.66 -6.66
C PHE A 143 0.04 -7.02 -6.84
N LYS A 144 -1.01 -7.80 -6.72
CA LYS A 144 -2.39 -7.35 -6.93
C LYS A 144 -3.31 -7.99 -5.89
N THR A 145 -4.20 -7.21 -5.30
CA THR A 145 -5.14 -7.72 -4.28
C THR A 145 -6.52 -8.09 -4.82
N PRO A 146 -7.17 -7.31 -5.71
CA PRO A 146 -8.50 -7.67 -6.20
C PRO A 146 -8.44 -8.88 -7.14
N HIS A 147 -9.58 -9.53 -7.36
CA HIS A 147 -9.72 -10.51 -8.43
C HIS A 147 -9.38 -9.90 -9.79
N THR A 148 -9.00 -10.72 -10.76
CA THR A 148 -8.77 -10.24 -12.13
C THR A 148 -10.09 -10.02 -12.86
N ASP A 149 -10.09 -9.11 -13.82
CA ASP A 149 -11.25 -8.91 -14.71
C ASP A 149 -11.63 -10.20 -15.42
N ARG A 150 -10.65 -11.05 -15.80
CA ARG A 150 -10.88 -12.40 -16.36
C ARG A 150 -11.72 -13.27 -15.41
N MET A 151 -11.34 -13.32 -14.12
CA MET A 151 -12.11 -14.11 -13.13
C MET A 151 -13.54 -13.59 -12.97
N ALA A 152 -13.73 -12.26 -13.04
CA ALA A 152 -15.07 -11.68 -13.01
C ALA A 152 -15.89 -12.08 -14.25
N CYS A 153 -15.30 -11.98 -15.45
CA CYS A 153 -15.93 -12.41 -16.69
C CYS A 153 -16.32 -13.89 -16.67
N GLU A 154 -15.43 -14.76 -16.25
CA GLU A 154 -15.71 -16.21 -16.10
C GLU A 154 -16.94 -16.44 -15.21
N LYS A 155 -17.06 -15.74 -14.10
CA LYS A 155 -18.22 -15.84 -13.21
C LYS A 155 -19.51 -15.32 -13.86
N ILE A 156 -19.44 -14.22 -14.59
CA ILE A 156 -20.57 -13.68 -15.36
C ILE A 156 -21.05 -14.73 -16.37
N PHE A 157 -20.14 -15.36 -17.12
CA PHE A 157 -20.52 -16.37 -18.10
C PHE A 157 -21.13 -17.62 -17.47
N VAL A 158 -20.61 -18.07 -16.32
CA VAL A 158 -21.22 -19.19 -15.55
C VAL A 158 -22.66 -18.85 -15.15
N ASP A 159 -22.93 -17.64 -14.65
CA ASP A 159 -24.28 -17.20 -14.29
C ASP A 159 -25.17 -17.11 -15.54
N MET A 160 -24.66 -16.57 -16.64
CA MET A 160 -25.40 -16.49 -17.90
C MET A 160 -25.80 -17.87 -18.44
N GLN A 161 -24.88 -18.83 -18.41
CA GLN A 161 -25.18 -20.21 -18.82
C GLN A 161 -26.27 -20.83 -17.92
N ALA A 162 -26.17 -20.69 -16.60
CA ALA A 162 -27.15 -21.19 -15.66
C ALA A 162 -28.56 -20.60 -15.92
N ARG A 163 -28.60 -19.30 -16.28
CA ARG A 163 -29.84 -18.56 -16.59
C ARG A 163 -30.27 -18.68 -18.04
N LYS A 164 -29.56 -19.42 -18.88
CA LYS A 164 -29.82 -19.60 -20.33
C LYS A 164 -29.86 -18.28 -21.11
N ILE A 165 -29.01 -17.30 -20.74
CA ILE A 165 -28.87 -16.04 -21.45
C ILE A 165 -27.94 -16.26 -22.64
N GLY A 166 -28.49 -16.17 -23.86
CA GLY A 166 -27.75 -16.44 -25.09
C GLY A 166 -27.43 -15.18 -25.91
N LYS A 167 -27.82 -13.98 -25.44
CA LYS A 167 -27.53 -12.71 -26.13
C LYS A 167 -27.10 -11.65 -25.12
N ILE A 168 -26.00 -11.00 -25.40
CA ILE A 168 -25.49 -9.90 -24.58
C ILE A 168 -25.16 -8.71 -25.47
N ALA A 169 -25.20 -7.52 -24.89
CA ALA A 169 -24.62 -6.31 -25.48
C ALA A 169 -23.43 -5.90 -24.62
N LEU A 170 -22.29 -5.63 -25.24
CA LEU A 170 -21.11 -5.12 -24.59
C LEU A 170 -20.97 -3.64 -24.89
N ILE A 171 -20.87 -2.84 -23.84
CA ILE A 171 -20.58 -1.41 -23.94
C ILE A 171 -19.25 -1.18 -23.24
N SER A 172 -18.26 -0.67 -23.96
CA SER A 172 -16.97 -0.26 -23.39
C SER A 172 -16.78 1.23 -23.52
N GLY A 173 -16.14 1.84 -22.53
CA GLY A 173 -15.79 3.25 -22.52
C GLY A 173 -14.30 3.46 -22.79
N ALA A 174 -13.88 4.69 -23.10
CA ALA A 174 -12.47 5.05 -23.24
C ALA A 174 -11.89 5.44 -21.89
N GLY A 175 -11.63 4.48 -21.02
CA GLY A 175 -11.08 4.73 -19.69
C GLY A 175 -10.41 3.51 -19.08
N GLY A 176 -9.99 3.62 -17.84
CA GLY A 176 -9.30 2.54 -17.12
C GLY A 176 -10.09 1.23 -16.95
N PHE A 177 -11.35 1.21 -17.34
CA PHE A 177 -12.23 0.04 -17.34
C PHE A 177 -12.32 -0.69 -18.69
N ASP A 178 -11.65 -0.23 -19.74
CA ASP A 178 -11.71 -0.82 -21.08
C ASP A 178 -11.10 -2.21 -21.18
N TRP A 179 -10.33 -2.60 -20.18
CA TRP A 179 -9.68 -3.91 -20.14
C TRP A 179 -10.68 -5.06 -20.02
N VAL A 180 -11.83 -4.84 -19.40
CA VAL A 180 -12.90 -5.84 -19.31
C VAL A 180 -13.36 -6.28 -20.70
N ALA A 181 -13.53 -5.31 -21.63
CA ALA A 181 -13.97 -5.61 -22.99
C ALA A 181 -12.98 -6.45 -23.81
N ARG A 182 -11.71 -6.44 -23.45
CA ARG A 182 -10.65 -7.21 -24.16
C ARG A 182 -10.53 -8.66 -23.68
N GLU A 183 -11.08 -8.98 -22.54
CA GLU A 183 -11.05 -10.32 -21.95
C GLU A 183 -12.24 -11.19 -22.43
N PHE A 184 -13.19 -10.62 -23.22
CA PHE A 184 -14.25 -11.38 -23.88
C PHE A 184 -13.74 -11.90 -25.22
N PRO A 185 -13.78 -13.22 -25.47
CA PRO A 185 -13.48 -13.81 -26.75
C PRO A 185 -14.55 -13.50 -27.80
#